data_41982138588b5ea1e994ae97de3263e5
#
_entry.id   41982138588b5ea1e994ae97de3263e5
#
_cell.length_a   1.000
_cell.length_b   1.000
_cell.length_c   1.000
_cell.angle_alpha   90.00
_cell.angle_beta   90.00
_cell.angle_gamma   90.00
#
_symmetry.space_group_name_H-M   'P 1'
#
loop_
_entity.id
_entity.type
_entity.pdbx_description
1 polymer ?
#
loop_
_entity_poly.entity_id
_entity_poly.type
_entity_poly.pdbx_seq_one_letter_code
_entity_poly.pdbx_strand_id
1 'polypeptide(L)'
;MAKYDNNFVDELRARLSLVDVIGRRVPLVKKGQNYWGCCPFHNEKTPSFSVAEDKGFYHCFGCGAHGDIISFVMNTEHVEYPTAIRELADMAGLKVPEFKPKSPEKQQAEDTYFDICEKATKLYQDLLFTDAGKDALNYIRGRGFSDDMIKKYRLGYAPKNNLIAGKFVDVKQNNLLATGLVRRGEFGLYDFFRHKLMFPIFDAKGHVVAFSGRSLDGSEPKYINTTDTELFHKRQTIFGFNFARDNIYKKNRSIVVEGQIDAIQMQCNGFGETVAPLGTALTEDHIALLCKSNRNIIFCFDGDGAGQKAAARACSIVLPFIRDNSDVRFAFVTGGKDPDEVLKSGGENAMRKIIDNAIPLIDFLWNIVNSNYLVSTPGGRTQAEKFLDAELKKITDKKLQFEIEQEYKKREFQEWRSWKKVETPNIKIPDVDQVTKNSLIYIVNKFPDLASQYADFLSTLNISFDDNAPDFGWTEKVAEKFIVSLKLKKYLETLEQERRDKMQAMVKGENCTNEEIADINKKIDDVKSRLEKLLYIE
;
A
#
# COMPACT_ATOMS: atom_id res chain seq x y z
N MET A 1 18.38 20.09 14.43
CA MET A 1 17.23 20.35 15.31
C MET A 1 16.96 19.11 16.13
N ALA A 2 16.84 19.23 17.45
CA ALA A 2 16.48 18.12 18.34
C ALA A 2 15.13 17.58 17.94
N LYS A 3 15.03 16.29 17.62
CA LYS A 3 13.76 15.60 17.33
C LYS A 3 13.39 14.77 18.55
N TYR A 4 12.33 15.16 19.25
CA TYR A 4 11.67 14.29 20.20
C TYR A 4 10.87 13.22 19.46
N ASP A 5 10.62 12.08 20.11
CA ASP A 5 9.79 11.01 19.55
C ASP A 5 8.39 11.57 19.23
N ASN A 6 7.86 11.21 18.07
CA ASN A 6 6.55 11.67 17.63
C ASN A 6 5.44 11.26 18.62
N ASN A 7 5.55 10.05 19.19
CA ASN A 7 4.60 9.58 20.20
C ASN A 7 4.55 10.50 21.41
N PHE A 8 5.70 11.01 21.85
CA PHE A 8 5.77 11.97 22.94
C PHE A 8 5.14 13.31 22.57
N VAL A 9 5.41 13.81 21.36
CA VAL A 9 4.83 15.06 20.88
C VAL A 9 3.31 14.95 20.71
N ASP A 10 2.82 13.82 20.24
CA ASP A 10 1.39 13.57 20.07
C ASP A 10 0.70 13.38 21.43
N GLU A 11 1.34 12.72 22.38
CA GLU A 11 0.85 12.64 23.76
C GLU A 11 0.77 14.02 24.42
N LEU A 12 1.77 14.86 24.17
CA LEU A 12 1.83 16.23 24.66
C LEU A 12 0.67 17.08 24.11
N ARG A 13 0.39 16.96 22.80
CA ARG A 13 -0.77 17.60 22.16
C ARG A 13 -2.11 17.07 22.67
N ALA A 14 -2.19 15.78 22.97
CA ALA A 14 -3.42 15.17 23.48
C ALA A 14 -3.73 15.56 24.93
N ARG A 15 -2.72 15.90 25.73
CA ARG A 15 -2.90 16.28 27.16
C ARG A 15 -3.11 17.76 27.39
N LEU A 16 -2.77 18.62 26.44
CA LEU A 16 -2.86 20.06 26.56
C LEU A 16 -3.96 20.63 25.68
N SER A 17 -4.85 21.43 26.25
CA SER A 17 -5.79 22.24 25.51
C SER A 17 -5.06 23.43 24.86
N LEU A 18 -5.22 23.58 23.55
CA LEU A 18 -4.67 24.72 22.80
C LEU A 18 -5.25 26.04 23.34
N VAL A 19 -6.54 26.05 23.66
CA VAL A 19 -7.25 27.21 24.23
C VAL A 19 -6.68 27.59 25.60
N ASP A 20 -6.37 26.60 26.45
CA ASP A 20 -5.82 26.86 27.79
C ASP A 20 -4.40 27.42 27.71
N VAL A 21 -3.56 26.89 26.81
CA VAL A 21 -2.19 27.36 26.64
C VAL A 21 -2.16 28.76 26.03
N ILE A 22 -2.95 29.02 25.01
CA ILE A 22 -3.06 30.34 24.38
C ILE A 22 -3.75 31.33 25.33
N GLY A 23 -4.79 30.89 26.05
CA GLY A 23 -5.58 31.71 26.97
C GLY A 23 -4.79 32.30 28.15
N ARG A 24 -3.62 31.71 28.48
CA ARG A 24 -2.69 32.28 29.47
C ARG A 24 -2.07 33.62 29.04
N ARG A 25 -2.05 33.88 27.71
CA ARG A 25 -1.39 35.08 27.13
C ARG A 25 -2.35 35.97 26.34
N VAL A 26 -3.40 35.37 25.78
CA VAL A 26 -4.36 36.06 24.92
C VAL A 26 -5.75 35.89 25.54
N PRO A 27 -6.43 36.97 25.93
CA PRO A 27 -7.82 36.88 26.34
C PRO A 27 -8.69 36.36 25.21
N LEU A 28 -9.21 35.17 25.37
CA LEU A 28 -10.02 34.46 24.36
C LEU A 28 -11.51 34.51 24.71
N VAL A 29 -12.34 34.83 23.71
CA VAL A 29 -13.80 34.82 23.81
C VAL A 29 -14.36 33.80 22.85
N LYS A 30 -15.20 32.87 23.32
CA LYS A 30 -15.83 31.86 22.49
C LYS A 30 -16.85 32.48 21.54
N LYS A 31 -16.71 32.22 20.23
CA LYS A 31 -17.67 32.62 19.20
C LYS A 31 -17.92 31.45 18.26
N GLY A 32 -19.08 30.80 18.39
CA GLY A 32 -19.39 29.58 17.66
C GLY A 32 -18.53 28.40 18.13
N GLN A 33 -17.87 27.72 17.20
CA GLN A 33 -16.99 26.59 17.50
C GLN A 33 -15.55 27.00 17.86
N ASN A 34 -15.16 28.25 17.55
CA ASN A 34 -13.81 28.77 17.75
C ASN A 34 -13.75 29.81 18.88
N TYR A 35 -12.52 30.03 19.39
CA TYR A 35 -12.21 31.10 20.33
C TYR A 35 -11.49 32.23 19.60
N TRP A 36 -11.77 33.49 19.98
CA TRP A 36 -11.27 34.67 19.30
C TRP A 36 -10.64 35.64 20.30
N GLY A 37 -9.55 36.27 19.90
CA GLY A 37 -8.85 37.28 20.65
C GLY A 37 -8.05 38.24 19.77
N CYS A 38 -7.39 39.23 20.38
CA CYS A 38 -6.42 40.05 19.67
C CYS A 38 -5.11 39.27 19.49
N CYS A 39 -4.50 39.39 18.31
CA CYS A 39 -3.32 38.64 17.95
C CYS A 39 -2.10 39.06 18.79
N PRO A 40 -1.32 38.10 19.34
CA PRO A 40 -0.10 38.44 20.08
C PRO A 40 1.08 38.76 19.16
N PHE A 41 0.98 38.53 17.85
CA PHE A 41 2.05 38.66 16.88
C PHE A 41 2.02 39.98 16.11
N HIS A 42 0.93 40.76 16.17
CA HIS A 42 0.82 42.08 15.61
C HIS A 42 -0.14 42.95 16.43
N ASN A 43 0.00 44.28 16.31
CA ASN A 43 -0.80 45.21 17.10
C ASN A 43 -2.17 45.43 16.41
N GLU A 44 -3.27 45.08 17.12
CA GLU A 44 -4.64 45.27 16.65
C GLU A 44 -5.60 45.61 17.80
N LYS A 45 -6.74 46.26 17.44
CA LYS A 45 -7.79 46.60 18.41
C LYS A 45 -9.04 45.72 18.25
N THR A 46 -9.20 45.04 17.13
CA THR A 46 -10.30 44.17 16.81
C THR A 46 -9.82 42.72 16.73
N PRO A 47 -10.48 41.77 17.42
CA PRO A 47 -10.06 40.37 17.43
C PRO A 47 -10.04 39.76 16.03
N SER A 48 -8.85 39.41 15.52
CA SER A 48 -8.65 38.69 14.26
C SER A 48 -7.94 37.34 14.45
N PHE A 49 -7.57 37.01 15.69
CA PHE A 49 -6.89 35.78 16.04
C PHE A 49 -7.90 34.70 16.46
N SER A 50 -7.99 33.64 15.67
CA SER A 50 -8.91 32.51 15.88
C SER A 50 -8.18 31.28 16.34
N VAL A 51 -8.72 30.60 17.36
CA VAL A 51 -8.21 29.34 17.91
C VAL A 51 -9.28 28.28 17.75
N ALA A 52 -8.98 27.23 17.01
CA ALA A 52 -9.81 26.07 16.78
C ALA A 52 -9.29 24.90 17.62
N GLU A 53 -9.92 24.68 18.77
CA GLU A 53 -9.52 23.64 19.73
C GLU A 53 -9.65 22.25 19.14
N ASP A 54 -10.76 21.97 18.48
CA ASP A 54 -11.08 20.70 17.81
C ASP A 54 -10.11 20.34 16.69
N LYS A 55 -9.50 21.37 16.08
CA LYS A 55 -8.52 21.22 15.00
C LYS A 55 -7.07 21.33 15.47
N GLY A 56 -6.84 21.71 16.72
CA GLY A 56 -5.52 21.84 17.32
C GLY A 56 -4.64 22.93 16.70
N PHE A 57 -5.25 24.00 16.08
CA PHE A 57 -4.48 25.07 15.46
C PHE A 57 -5.09 26.46 15.70
N TYR A 58 -4.22 27.49 15.60
CA TYR A 58 -4.62 28.88 15.57
C TYR A 58 -4.32 29.53 14.22
N HIS A 59 -5.09 30.56 13.87
CA HIS A 59 -4.87 31.38 12.68
C HIS A 59 -5.27 32.83 12.94
N CYS A 60 -4.39 33.75 12.56
CA CYS A 60 -4.68 35.17 12.58
C CYS A 60 -5.07 35.65 11.17
N PHE A 61 -6.27 36.17 11.03
CA PHE A 61 -6.75 36.73 9.76
C PHE A 61 -6.18 38.12 9.45
N GLY A 62 -5.52 38.78 10.41
CA GLY A 62 -4.88 40.08 10.24
C GLY A 62 -3.45 39.97 9.67
N CYS A 63 -2.59 39.16 10.30
CA CYS A 63 -1.20 39.04 9.89
C CYS A 63 -0.82 37.69 9.27
N GLY A 64 -1.77 36.74 9.17
CA GLY A 64 -1.50 35.42 8.61
C GLY A 64 -0.73 34.46 9.53
N ALA A 65 -0.40 34.84 10.77
CA ALA A 65 0.27 33.96 11.72
C ALA A 65 -0.60 32.76 12.03
N HIS A 66 -0.06 31.55 11.93
CA HIS A 66 -0.77 30.31 12.16
C HIS A 66 0.17 29.23 12.71
N GLY A 67 -0.41 28.21 13.32
CA GLY A 67 0.37 27.08 13.85
C GLY A 67 -0.38 26.27 14.91
N ASP A 68 0.31 25.30 15.47
CA ASP A 68 -0.14 24.45 16.56
C ASP A 68 0.33 25.01 17.94
N ILE A 69 0.06 24.27 19.01
CA ILE A 69 0.44 24.63 20.37
C ILE A 69 1.95 24.85 20.55
N ILE A 70 2.78 24.06 19.85
CA ILE A 70 4.25 24.18 19.91
C ILE A 70 4.70 25.43 19.21
N SER A 71 4.21 25.65 17.98
CA SER A 71 4.48 26.84 17.20
C SER A 71 4.06 28.12 17.91
N PHE A 72 2.94 28.07 18.66
CA PHE A 72 2.49 29.21 19.47
C PHE A 72 3.50 29.57 20.55
N VAL A 73 3.95 28.59 21.36
CA VAL A 73 4.93 28.82 22.42
C VAL A 73 6.26 29.31 21.82
N MET A 74 6.76 28.67 20.74
CA MET A 74 7.98 29.10 20.07
C MET A 74 7.92 30.57 19.62
N ASN A 75 6.81 30.98 19.01
CA ASN A 75 6.66 32.31 18.44
C ASN A 75 6.37 33.38 19.50
N THR A 76 5.66 33.06 20.58
CA THR A 76 5.33 34.02 21.65
C THR A 76 6.46 34.21 22.66
N GLU A 77 7.20 33.14 22.96
CA GLU A 77 8.30 33.16 23.91
C GLU A 77 9.65 33.44 23.24
N HIS A 78 9.70 33.46 21.90
CA HIS A 78 10.94 33.54 21.12
C HIS A 78 11.94 32.45 21.47
N VAL A 79 11.45 31.23 21.74
CA VAL A 79 12.26 30.08 22.14
C VAL A 79 12.38 29.06 21.00
N GLU A 80 13.44 28.27 21.06
CA GLU A 80 13.62 27.16 20.11
C GLU A 80 12.73 25.96 20.46
N TYR A 81 12.47 25.13 19.48
CA TYR A 81 11.63 23.92 19.58
C TYR A 81 11.92 23.04 20.82
N PRO A 82 13.19 22.75 21.21
CA PRO A 82 13.45 21.93 22.39
C PRO A 82 13.03 22.60 23.71
N THR A 83 13.06 23.92 23.77
CA THR A 83 12.63 24.68 24.95
C THR A 83 11.12 24.73 25.04
N ALA A 84 10.44 25.01 23.90
CA ALA A 84 8.97 24.96 23.84
C ALA A 84 8.41 23.57 24.23
N ILE A 85 9.04 22.49 23.78
CA ILE A 85 8.66 21.13 24.17
C ILE A 85 8.82 20.90 25.67
N ARG A 86 9.89 21.38 26.30
CA ARG A 86 10.10 21.26 27.74
C ARG A 86 9.03 21.99 28.55
N GLU A 87 8.74 23.23 28.17
CA GLU A 87 7.70 24.03 28.82
C GLU A 87 6.32 23.39 28.72
N LEU A 88 5.97 22.90 27.53
CA LEU A 88 4.70 22.22 27.32
C LEU A 88 4.65 20.87 28.08
N ALA A 89 5.77 20.13 28.14
CA ALA A 89 5.85 18.88 28.90
C ALA A 89 5.67 19.13 30.41
N ASP A 90 6.29 20.17 30.94
CA ASP A 90 6.11 20.57 32.34
C ASP A 90 4.63 20.93 32.61
N MET A 91 3.98 21.65 31.69
CA MET A 91 2.54 21.95 31.78
C MET A 91 1.67 20.70 31.72
N ALA A 92 2.05 19.69 30.95
CA ALA A 92 1.34 18.43 30.79
C ALA A 92 1.65 17.41 31.91
N GLY A 93 2.58 17.70 32.81
CA GLY A 93 3.08 16.77 33.81
C GLY A 93 3.82 15.56 33.21
N LEU A 94 4.41 15.73 32.03
CA LEU A 94 5.17 14.70 31.31
C LEU A 94 6.67 14.85 31.55
N LYS A 95 7.36 13.75 31.79
CA LYS A 95 8.82 13.75 31.78
C LYS A 95 9.31 13.81 30.33
N VAL A 96 10.05 14.86 30.00
CA VAL A 96 10.69 15.01 28.68
C VAL A 96 11.67 13.85 28.50
N PRO A 97 11.56 13.06 27.42
CA PRO A 97 12.59 12.08 27.08
C PRO A 97 13.94 12.75 26.98
N GLU A 98 14.98 12.20 27.60
CA GLU A 98 16.32 12.73 27.50
C GLU A 98 16.74 12.76 26.04
N PHE A 99 16.87 13.95 25.46
CA PHE A 99 17.50 14.16 24.18
C PHE A 99 19.01 13.94 24.37
N LYS A 100 19.49 12.78 23.95
CA LYS A 100 20.94 12.57 23.77
C LYS A 100 21.30 13.09 22.40
N PRO A 101 21.98 14.27 22.28
CA PRO A 101 22.56 14.67 21.00
C PRO A 101 23.46 13.53 20.52
N LYS A 102 23.46 13.25 19.21
CA LYS A 102 24.43 12.31 18.65
C LYS A 102 25.81 12.71 19.13
N SER A 103 26.59 11.74 19.62
CA SER A 103 27.96 12.07 20.00
C SER A 103 28.72 12.66 18.79
N PRO A 104 29.66 13.60 19.00
CA PRO A 104 30.45 14.16 17.91
C PRO A 104 31.08 13.07 17.02
N GLU A 105 31.49 11.96 17.60
CA GLU A 105 32.04 10.79 16.89
C GLU A 105 31.00 10.13 15.97
N LYS A 106 29.75 9.99 16.44
CA LYS A 106 28.67 9.43 15.62
C LYS A 106 28.29 10.36 14.46
N GLN A 107 28.25 11.68 14.70
CA GLN A 107 28.02 12.66 13.65
C GLN A 107 29.15 12.63 12.61
N GLN A 108 30.42 12.58 13.04
CA GLN A 108 31.57 12.50 12.15
C GLN A 108 31.58 11.19 11.34
N ALA A 109 31.14 10.07 11.93
CA ALA A 109 30.98 8.80 11.22
C ALA A 109 29.91 8.90 10.14
N GLU A 110 28.73 9.46 10.46
CA GLU A 110 27.66 9.68 9.49
C GLU A 110 28.10 10.57 8.33
N ASP A 111 28.78 11.70 8.62
CA ASP A 111 29.33 12.60 7.59
C ASP A 111 30.30 11.85 6.68
N THR A 112 31.14 10.97 7.25
CA THR A 112 32.06 10.11 6.50
C THR A 112 31.28 9.13 5.59
N TYR A 113 30.18 8.53 6.08
CA TYR A 113 29.38 7.59 5.31
C TYR A 113 28.64 8.29 4.15
N PHE A 114 28.10 9.50 4.38
CA PHE A 114 27.52 10.34 3.30
C PHE A 114 28.57 10.65 2.22
N ASP A 115 29.79 11.03 2.60
CA ASP A 115 30.87 11.31 1.65
C ASP A 115 31.24 10.08 0.81
N ILE A 116 31.28 8.88 1.42
CA ILE A 116 31.53 7.62 0.71
C ILE A 116 30.42 7.35 -0.30
N CYS A 117 29.14 7.44 0.13
CA CYS A 117 28.00 7.21 -0.74
C CYS A 117 27.96 8.22 -1.91
N GLU A 118 28.29 9.48 -1.64
CA GLU A 118 28.34 10.53 -2.65
C GLU A 118 29.42 10.28 -3.70
N LYS A 119 30.64 9.94 -3.26
CA LYS A 119 31.73 9.56 -4.16
C LYS A 119 31.42 8.30 -4.97
N ALA A 120 30.80 7.30 -4.36
CA ALA A 120 30.36 6.10 -5.06
C ALA A 120 29.30 6.41 -6.12
N THR A 121 28.33 7.28 -5.78
CA THR A 121 27.30 7.74 -6.73
C THR A 121 27.94 8.38 -7.95
N LYS A 122 28.91 9.30 -7.75
CA LYS A 122 29.61 9.95 -8.85
C LYS A 122 30.35 8.94 -9.74
N LEU A 123 31.04 7.99 -9.13
CA LEU A 123 31.74 6.95 -9.90
C LEU A 123 30.77 6.10 -10.74
N TYR A 124 29.64 5.71 -10.18
CA TYR A 124 28.62 4.95 -10.93
C TYR A 124 28.01 5.79 -12.06
N GLN A 125 27.74 7.10 -11.81
CA GLN A 125 27.23 8.01 -12.83
C GLN A 125 28.21 8.17 -14.00
N ASP A 126 29.48 8.45 -13.67
CA ASP A 126 30.53 8.64 -14.68
C ASP A 126 30.67 7.37 -15.55
N LEU A 127 30.65 6.18 -14.95
CA LEU A 127 30.75 4.91 -15.66
C LEU A 127 29.56 4.62 -16.57
N LEU A 128 28.35 5.05 -16.22
CA LEU A 128 27.14 4.81 -17.05
C LEU A 128 27.28 5.40 -18.45
N PHE A 129 27.99 6.54 -18.59
CA PHE A 129 28.19 7.23 -19.86
C PHE A 129 29.49 6.84 -20.60
N THR A 130 30.18 5.78 -20.14
CA THR A 130 31.35 5.20 -20.81
C THR A 130 30.97 3.92 -21.59
N ASP A 131 31.91 3.38 -22.35
CA ASP A 131 31.73 2.09 -23.05
C ASP A 131 31.38 0.95 -22.08
N ALA A 132 31.91 0.99 -20.85
CA ALA A 132 31.60 -0.01 -19.83
C ALA A 132 30.12 -0.02 -19.41
N GLY A 133 29.46 1.14 -19.44
CA GLY A 133 28.06 1.31 -19.06
C GLY A 133 27.08 1.25 -20.23
N LYS A 134 27.54 1.04 -21.47
CA LYS A 134 26.74 1.14 -22.70
C LYS A 134 25.46 0.31 -22.66
N ASP A 135 25.54 -0.94 -22.19
CA ASP A 135 24.36 -1.81 -22.11
C ASP A 135 23.35 -1.30 -21.09
N ALA A 136 23.81 -0.83 -19.93
CA ALA A 136 22.95 -0.21 -18.92
C ALA A 136 22.30 1.07 -19.42
N LEU A 137 23.06 1.91 -20.14
CA LEU A 137 22.57 3.15 -20.73
C LEU A 137 21.52 2.88 -21.82
N ASN A 138 21.80 1.92 -22.71
CA ASN A 138 20.86 1.51 -23.76
C ASN A 138 19.58 0.93 -23.14
N TYR A 139 19.71 0.11 -22.10
CA TYR A 139 18.57 -0.44 -21.38
C TYR A 139 17.67 0.66 -20.83
N ILE A 140 18.23 1.63 -20.08
CA ILE A 140 17.41 2.68 -19.44
C ILE A 140 16.83 3.68 -20.46
N ARG A 141 17.57 3.99 -21.54
CA ARG A 141 17.05 4.78 -22.66
C ARG A 141 15.91 4.03 -23.39
N GLY A 142 16.02 2.73 -23.58
CA GLY A 142 14.95 1.87 -24.10
C GLY A 142 13.70 1.84 -23.20
N ARG A 143 13.88 2.09 -21.91
CA ARG A 143 12.77 2.34 -20.97
C ARG A 143 12.21 3.78 -21.03
N GLY A 144 12.64 4.61 -21.99
CA GLY A 144 12.12 5.97 -22.21
C GLY A 144 12.74 7.04 -21.34
N PHE A 145 13.87 6.77 -20.68
CA PHE A 145 14.57 7.78 -19.88
C PHE A 145 15.42 8.68 -20.77
N SER A 146 15.21 9.98 -20.67
CA SER A 146 16.12 10.97 -21.25
C SER A 146 17.41 11.09 -20.44
N ASP A 147 18.46 11.62 -21.05
CA ASP A 147 19.74 11.87 -20.36
C ASP A 147 19.57 12.86 -19.19
N ASP A 148 18.63 13.80 -19.30
CA ASP A 148 18.31 14.73 -18.23
C ASP A 148 17.64 14.02 -17.04
N MET A 149 16.74 13.06 -17.29
CA MET A 149 16.17 12.20 -16.26
C MET A 149 17.27 11.38 -15.58
N ILE A 150 18.14 10.73 -16.37
CA ILE A 150 19.24 9.91 -15.86
C ILE A 150 20.15 10.76 -14.95
N LYS A 151 20.50 11.98 -15.36
CA LYS A 151 21.33 12.91 -14.58
C LYS A 151 20.61 13.41 -13.34
N LYS A 152 19.33 13.80 -13.45
CA LYS A 152 18.52 14.32 -12.33
C LYS A 152 18.41 13.31 -11.21
N TYR A 153 18.12 12.03 -11.54
CA TYR A 153 18.00 10.94 -10.56
C TYR A 153 19.33 10.26 -10.25
N ARG A 154 20.41 10.74 -10.87
CA ARG A 154 21.78 10.30 -10.62
C ARG A 154 22.00 8.81 -10.86
N LEU A 155 21.32 8.25 -11.89
CA LEU A 155 21.45 6.85 -12.23
C LEU A 155 22.89 6.53 -12.66
N GLY A 156 23.36 5.33 -12.35
CA GLY A 156 24.72 4.93 -12.57
C GLY A 156 24.85 3.47 -13.01
N TYR A 157 26.08 3.03 -13.18
CA TYR A 157 26.41 1.65 -13.53
C TYR A 157 27.48 1.09 -12.60
N ALA A 158 27.19 -0.05 -11.98
CA ALA A 158 28.16 -0.84 -11.24
C ALA A 158 28.77 -1.91 -12.16
N PRO A 159 30.07 -1.90 -12.46
CA PRO A 159 30.69 -2.85 -13.37
C PRO A 159 30.80 -4.26 -12.77
N LYS A 160 31.25 -5.24 -13.58
CA LYS A 160 31.42 -6.64 -13.12
C LYS A 160 32.55 -6.81 -12.12
N ASN A 161 33.58 -5.98 -12.20
CA ASN A 161 34.75 -5.98 -11.31
C ASN A 161 34.51 -5.15 -10.04
N ASN A 162 35.40 -5.31 -9.07
CA ASN A 162 35.38 -4.57 -7.82
C ASN A 162 35.83 -3.10 -8.03
N LEU A 163 34.88 -2.20 -8.27
CA LEU A 163 35.14 -0.78 -8.46
C LEU A 163 35.34 -0.07 -7.12
N ILE A 164 34.39 -0.23 -6.19
CA ILE A 164 34.40 0.48 -4.91
C ILE A 164 35.55 -0.03 -4.05
N ALA A 165 35.68 -1.34 -3.87
CA ALA A 165 36.78 -1.94 -3.11
C ALA A 165 38.17 -1.55 -3.66
N GLY A 166 38.28 -1.37 -5.00
CA GLY A 166 39.54 -1.00 -5.66
C GLY A 166 39.85 0.51 -5.66
N LYS A 167 38.83 1.37 -5.63
CA LYS A 167 39.03 2.85 -5.69
C LYS A 167 39.07 3.53 -4.32
N PHE A 168 38.51 2.89 -3.28
CA PHE A 168 38.42 3.47 -1.93
C PHE A 168 39.48 2.88 -0.98
N VAL A 169 40.70 2.67 -1.49
CA VAL A 169 41.80 2.07 -0.72
C VAL A 169 42.23 2.91 0.50
N ASP A 170 42.06 4.23 0.43
CA ASP A 170 42.38 5.17 1.51
C ASP A 170 41.27 5.26 2.58
N VAL A 171 40.10 4.64 2.32
CA VAL A 171 38.98 4.66 3.26
C VAL A 171 39.08 3.44 4.20
N LYS A 172 38.90 3.68 5.51
CA LYS A 172 38.87 2.58 6.49
C LYS A 172 37.84 1.52 6.09
N GLN A 173 38.28 0.26 6.06
CA GLN A 173 37.41 -0.86 5.62
C GLN A 173 36.08 -0.93 6.38
N ASN A 174 36.08 -0.65 7.69
CA ASN A 174 34.86 -0.63 8.50
C ASN A 174 33.87 0.42 8.04
N ASN A 175 34.34 1.59 7.58
CA ASN A 175 33.47 2.65 7.05
C ASN A 175 32.83 2.22 5.71
N LEU A 176 33.60 1.57 4.83
CA LEU A 176 33.05 1.00 3.59
C LEU A 176 32.00 -0.10 3.86
N LEU A 177 32.27 -0.98 4.80
CA LEU A 177 31.33 -2.02 5.21
C LEU A 177 30.05 -1.42 5.80
N ALA A 178 30.17 -0.35 6.60
CA ALA A 178 29.04 0.35 7.22
C ALA A 178 28.09 0.99 6.19
N THR A 179 28.59 1.39 5.00
CA THR A 179 27.72 1.90 3.92
C THR A 179 26.98 0.82 3.15
N GLY A 180 27.34 -0.46 3.33
CA GLY A 180 26.76 -1.57 2.59
C GLY A 180 27.16 -1.68 1.12
N LEU A 181 28.10 -0.85 0.65
CA LEU A 181 28.61 -0.88 -0.73
C LEU A 181 29.52 -2.09 -1.00
N VAL A 182 30.18 -2.60 0.04
CA VAL A 182 31.08 -3.75 -0.03
C VAL A 182 30.72 -4.82 0.98
N ARG A 183 31.22 -6.03 0.75
CA ARG A 183 31.11 -7.19 1.65
C ARG A 183 32.50 -7.77 1.90
N ARG A 184 32.65 -8.49 3.02
CA ARG A 184 33.87 -9.22 3.33
C ARG A 184 33.79 -10.64 2.80
N GLY A 185 34.73 -11.03 1.96
CA GLY A 185 34.92 -12.38 1.46
C GLY A 185 36.25 -13.00 1.98
N GLU A 186 36.53 -14.21 1.55
CA GLU A 186 37.78 -14.93 1.91
C GLU A 186 39.06 -14.21 1.46
N PHE A 187 39.00 -13.53 0.29
CA PHE A 187 40.14 -12.83 -0.31
C PHE A 187 40.12 -11.30 -0.11
N GLY A 188 39.35 -10.81 0.85
CA GLY A 188 39.22 -9.38 1.13
C GLY A 188 37.86 -8.79 0.84
N LEU A 189 37.80 -7.47 0.66
CA LEU A 189 36.57 -6.78 0.35
C LEU A 189 36.18 -6.98 -1.13
N TYR A 190 34.89 -7.14 -1.38
CA TYR A 190 34.32 -7.16 -2.73
C TYR A 190 33.07 -6.30 -2.81
N ASP A 191 32.78 -5.77 -4.00
CA ASP A 191 31.63 -4.92 -4.24
C ASP A 191 30.33 -5.71 -4.11
N PHE A 192 29.37 -5.16 -3.37
CA PHE A 192 28.04 -5.74 -3.23
C PHE A 192 27.23 -5.63 -4.53
N PHE A 193 27.36 -4.49 -5.22
CA PHE A 193 26.72 -4.27 -6.51
C PHE A 193 27.69 -4.55 -7.64
N ARG A 194 27.37 -5.52 -8.49
CA ARG A 194 28.16 -5.91 -9.67
C ARG A 194 27.25 -6.14 -10.87
N HIS A 195 27.61 -5.58 -12.01
CA HIS A 195 26.84 -5.65 -13.25
C HIS A 195 25.38 -5.24 -13.07
N LYS A 196 25.17 -4.04 -12.48
CA LYS A 196 23.85 -3.53 -12.15
C LYS A 196 23.67 -2.09 -12.65
N LEU A 197 22.47 -1.77 -13.13
CA LEU A 197 22.02 -0.39 -13.24
C LEU A 197 21.71 0.12 -11.83
N MET A 198 22.33 1.24 -11.46
CA MET A 198 22.31 1.75 -10.09
C MET A 198 21.32 2.90 -9.92
N PHE A 199 20.52 2.83 -8.88
CA PHE A 199 19.59 3.86 -8.44
C PHE A 199 20.01 4.31 -7.05
N PRO A 200 20.55 5.54 -6.88
CA PRO A 200 20.83 6.08 -5.56
C PRO A 200 19.53 6.28 -4.78
N ILE A 201 19.57 5.97 -3.50
CA ILE A 201 18.45 6.18 -2.57
C ILE A 201 18.81 7.35 -1.69
N PHE A 202 17.91 8.32 -1.58
CA PHE A 202 18.12 9.56 -0.88
C PHE A 202 17.32 9.63 0.43
N ASP A 203 17.88 10.29 1.43
CA ASP A 203 17.10 10.74 2.59
C ASP A 203 16.19 11.94 2.22
N ALA A 204 15.36 12.38 3.17
CA ALA A 204 14.47 13.53 2.95
C ALA A 204 15.23 14.87 2.75
N LYS A 205 16.52 14.91 3.05
CA LYS A 205 17.39 16.11 2.86
C LYS A 205 18.12 16.09 1.51
N GLY A 206 18.10 14.94 0.81
CA GLY A 206 18.76 14.75 -0.47
C GLY A 206 20.18 14.16 -0.37
N HIS A 207 20.62 13.67 0.79
CA HIS A 207 21.86 12.90 0.90
C HIS A 207 21.65 11.49 0.38
N VAL A 208 22.63 10.94 -0.33
CA VAL A 208 22.61 9.54 -0.72
C VAL A 208 22.90 8.68 0.50
N VAL A 209 21.97 7.78 0.85
CA VAL A 209 22.05 6.92 2.03
C VAL A 209 22.20 5.43 1.69
N ALA A 210 21.85 5.05 0.47
CA ALA A 210 21.86 3.66 0.01
C ALA A 210 21.76 3.58 -1.51
N PHE A 211 21.73 2.35 -2.03
CA PHE A 211 21.59 2.08 -3.45
C PHE A 211 20.63 0.92 -3.71
N SER A 212 19.96 0.98 -4.84
CA SER A 212 19.27 -0.13 -5.45
C SER A 212 19.96 -0.48 -6.77
N GLY A 213 20.23 -1.74 -7.00
CA GLY A 213 20.85 -2.25 -8.22
C GLY A 213 19.91 -3.16 -8.99
N ARG A 214 19.59 -2.80 -10.24
CA ARG A 214 18.79 -3.63 -11.13
C ARG A 214 19.68 -4.54 -11.97
N SER A 215 19.34 -5.82 -12.07
CA SER A 215 20.01 -6.79 -12.93
C SER A 215 19.84 -6.44 -14.41
N LEU A 216 20.91 -6.57 -15.20
CA LEU A 216 20.94 -6.31 -16.64
C LEU A 216 20.92 -7.60 -17.46
N ASP A 217 21.24 -8.73 -16.85
CA ASP A 217 21.38 -10.05 -17.49
C ASP A 217 20.17 -10.97 -17.25
N GLY A 218 19.09 -10.43 -16.69
CA GLY A 218 17.88 -11.20 -16.35
C GLY A 218 18.00 -12.10 -15.14
N SER A 219 19.14 -12.05 -14.41
CA SER A 219 19.32 -12.84 -13.18
C SER A 219 18.37 -12.39 -12.07
N GLU A 220 17.86 -13.34 -11.31
CA GLU A 220 17.09 -13.08 -10.11
C GLU A 220 18.02 -12.95 -8.87
N PRO A 221 17.68 -12.09 -7.93
CA PRO A 221 16.54 -11.18 -7.93
C PRO A 221 16.75 -9.99 -8.88
N LYS A 222 15.65 -9.58 -9.56
CA LYS A 222 15.63 -8.44 -10.51
C LYS A 222 16.20 -7.16 -9.91
N TYR A 223 15.95 -6.91 -8.63
CA TYR A 223 16.51 -5.79 -7.86
C TYR A 223 17.19 -6.31 -6.59
N ILE A 224 18.35 -5.74 -6.28
CA ILE A 224 18.99 -5.87 -4.98
C ILE A 224 19.13 -4.48 -4.36
N ASN A 225 18.84 -4.36 -3.06
CA ASN A 225 18.97 -3.10 -2.34
C ASN A 225 20.06 -3.23 -1.28
N THR A 226 20.72 -2.13 -0.94
CA THR A 226 21.56 -2.05 0.26
C THR A 226 20.81 -2.67 1.45
N THR A 227 21.48 -3.49 2.24
CA THR A 227 20.92 -3.97 3.51
C THR A 227 20.77 -2.81 4.48
N ASP A 228 19.99 -2.97 5.56
CA ASP A 228 19.88 -1.95 6.59
C ASP A 228 21.26 -1.58 7.15
N THR A 229 21.51 -0.28 7.29
CA THR A 229 22.74 0.33 7.78
C THR A 229 22.40 1.41 8.80
N GLU A 230 23.43 2.06 9.37
CA GLU A 230 23.19 3.22 10.25
C GLU A 230 22.51 4.41 9.53
N LEU A 231 22.73 4.55 8.21
CA LEU A 231 22.14 5.61 7.39
C LEU A 231 20.80 5.22 6.76
N PHE A 232 20.53 3.92 6.60
CA PHE A 232 19.46 3.44 5.75
C PHE A 232 18.67 2.31 6.39
N HIS A 233 17.37 2.51 6.52
CA HIS A 233 16.41 1.50 6.95
C HIS A 233 15.29 1.38 5.91
N LYS A 234 15.21 0.23 5.23
CA LYS A 234 14.22 -0.01 4.15
C LYS A 234 12.79 0.27 4.58
N ARG A 235 12.45 -0.08 5.81
CA ARG A 235 11.10 0.09 6.37
C ARG A 235 10.71 1.55 6.61
N GLN A 236 11.68 2.47 6.64
CA GLN A 236 11.50 3.89 6.95
C GLN A 236 11.83 4.81 5.77
N THR A 237 12.36 4.25 4.69
CA THR A 237 12.81 5.04 3.53
C THR A 237 11.92 4.76 2.33
N ILE A 238 11.39 5.83 1.74
CA ILE A 238 10.59 5.78 0.51
C ILE A 238 11.42 6.34 -0.64
N PHE A 239 11.50 5.60 -1.75
CA PHE A 239 12.20 6.02 -2.95
C PHE A 239 11.54 7.24 -3.59
N GLY A 240 12.36 8.21 -3.99
CA GLY A 240 11.90 9.41 -4.70
C GLY A 240 11.26 10.48 -3.81
N PHE A 241 11.18 10.28 -2.48
CA PHE A 241 10.52 11.22 -1.57
C PHE A 241 11.17 12.61 -1.57
N ASN A 242 12.51 12.69 -1.62
CA ASN A 242 13.25 13.96 -1.70
C ASN A 242 12.88 14.78 -2.95
N PHE A 243 12.62 14.13 -4.09
CA PHE A 243 12.17 14.78 -5.33
C PHE A 243 10.68 15.11 -5.33
N ALA A 244 9.88 14.30 -4.65
CA ALA A 244 8.42 14.41 -4.61
C ALA A 244 7.92 15.44 -3.59
N ARG A 245 8.65 15.68 -2.51
CA ARG A 245 8.21 16.43 -1.32
C ARG A 245 7.52 17.76 -1.63
N ASP A 246 8.13 18.58 -2.49
CA ASP A 246 7.57 19.90 -2.81
C ASP A 246 6.29 19.80 -3.65
N ASN A 247 6.18 18.78 -4.53
CA ASN A 247 4.97 18.52 -5.29
C ASN A 247 3.88 17.90 -4.40
N ILE A 248 4.23 17.04 -3.45
CA ILE A 248 3.32 16.51 -2.44
C ILE A 248 2.68 17.66 -1.66
N TYR A 249 3.48 18.62 -1.22
CA TYR A 249 2.98 19.81 -0.52
C TYR A 249 2.08 20.68 -1.41
N LYS A 250 2.53 21.01 -2.64
CA LYS A 250 1.78 21.87 -3.57
C LYS A 250 0.45 21.27 -4.02
N LYS A 251 0.43 19.97 -4.31
CA LYS A 251 -0.76 19.26 -4.78
C LYS A 251 -1.60 18.68 -3.64
N ASN A 252 -1.12 18.81 -2.41
CA ASN A 252 -1.74 18.26 -1.20
C ASN A 252 -2.14 16.78 -1.34
N ARG A 253 -1.30 15.99 -2.01
CA ARG A 253 -1.49 14.55 -2.17
C ARG A 253 -0.16 13.86 -2.44
N SER A 254 -0.07 12.56 -2.14
CA SER A 254 1.02 11.67 -2.57
C SER A 254 0.47 10.52 -3.40
N ILE A 255 1.25 10.07 -4.39
CA ILE A 255 0.95 8.88 -5.18
C ILE A 255 2.01 7.84 -4.83
N VAL A 256 1.57 6.62 -4.50
CA VAL A 256 2.46 5.50 -4.15
C VAL A 256 2.33 4.44 -5.23
N VAL A 257 3.42 4.15 -5.93
CA VAL A 257 3.51 3.08 -6.95
C VAL A 257 4.39 1.94 -6.45
N GLU A 258 4.45 0.80 -7.17
CA GLU A 258 5.21 -0.37 -6.73
C GLU A 258 6.71 -0.26 -7.02
N GLY A 259 7.10 0.30 -8.16
CA GLY A 259 8.44 0.27 -8.70
C GLY A 259 9.16 1.62 -8.70
N GLN A 260 10.50 1.56 -8.63
CA GLN A 260 11.36 2.75 -8.68
C GLN A 260 11.33 3.41 -10.07
N ILE A 261 11.30 2.61 -11.13
CA ILE A 261 11.20 3.09 -12.51
C ILE A 261 9.88 3.80 -12.72
N ASP A 262 8.77 3.21 -12.22
CA ASP A 262 7.45 3.80 -12.32
C ASP A 262 7.39 5.15 -11.58
N ALA A 263 7.98 5.21 -10.38
CA ALA A 263 8.06 6.47 -9.62
C ALA A 263 8.80 7.56 -10.40
N ILE A 264 9.95 7.25 -11.02
CA ILE A 264 10.70 8.23 -11.80
C ILE A 264 9.90 8.66 -13.04
N GLN A 265 9.33 7.70 -13.77
CA GLN A 265 8.53 7.98 -14.96
C GLN A 265 7.32 8.86 -14.62
N MET A 266 6.60 8.53 -13.56
CA MET A 266 5.48 9.34 -13.07
C MET A 266 5.93 10.76 -12.70
N GLN A 267 7.02 10.89 -11.93
CA GLN A 267 7.55 12.20 -11.51
C GLN A 267 7.96 13.08 -12.70
N CYS A 268 8.44 12.48 -13.79
CA CYS A 268 8.86 13.20 -14.99
C CYS A 268 7.71 13.51 -15.96
N ASN A 269 6.57 12.82 -15.82
CA ASN A 269 5.43 12.94 -16.72
C ASN A 269 4.19 13.53 -16.01
N GLY A 270 4.36 14.61 -15.23
CA GLY A 270 3.25 15.39 -14.64
C GLY A 270 2.80 14.97 -13.24
N PHE A 271 3.28 13.83 -12.70
CA PHE A 271 2.91 13.31 -11.38
C PHE A 271 4.10 13.41 -10.40
N GLY A 272 4.64 14.61 -10.24
CA GLY A 272 5.83 14.88 -9.44
C GLY A 272 5.72 14.49 -7.95
N GLU A 273 4.52 14.22 -7.45
CA GLU A 273 4.20 13.78 -6.09
C GLU A 273 4.30 12.25 -5.88
N THR A 274 4.84 11.50 -6.86
CA THR A 274 4.90 10.04 -6.83
C THR A 274 6.12 9.52 -6.07
N VAL A 275 5.95 8.43 -5.32
CA VAL A 275 6.99 7.74 -4.54
C VAL A 275 6.81 6.22 -4.66
N ALA A 276 7.82 5.44 -4.24
CA ALA A 276 7.73 3.97 -4.24
C ALA A 276 8.42 3.35 -3.01
N PRO A 277 7.97 2.20 -2.49
CA PRO A 277 8.72 1.41 -1.53
C PRO A 277 9.96 0.78 -2.17
N LEU A 278 10.90 0.28 -1.36
CA LEU A 278 12.22 -0.19 -1.80
C LEU A 278 12.31 -1.73 -1.79
N GLY A 279 11.57 -2.39 -2.69
CA GLY A 279 11.62 -3.86 -2.80
C GLY A 279 11.15 -4.59 -1.54
N THR A 280 10.37 -3.92 -0.73
CA THR A 280 9.65 -4.44 0.43
C THR A 280 8.19 -4.02 0.31
N ALA A 281 7.30 -4.77 0.92
CA ALA A 281 5.92 -4.33 1.06
C ALA A 281 5.87 -2.96 1.78
N LEU A 282 4.85 -2.17 1.50
CA LEU A 282 4.56 -0.93 2.20
C LEU A 282 4.51 -1.18 3.72
N THR A 283 5.01 -0.25 4.52
CA THR A 283 5.06 -0.35 5.99
C THR A 283 4.32 0.81 6.66
N GLU A 284 4.00 0.65 7.95
CA GLU A 284 3.43 1.73 8.76
C GLU A 284 4.36 2.95 8.82
N ASP A 285 5.68 2.74 8.91
CA ASP A 285 6.67 3.82 8.91
C ASP A 285 6.62 4.64 7.59
N HIS A 286 6.40 3.98 6.45
CA HIS A 286 6.22 4.65 5.17
C HIS A 286 4.95 5.52 5.17
N ILE A 287 3.82 4.99 5.67
CA ILE A 287 2.59 5.76 5.80
C ILE A 287 2.76 6.92 6.77
N ALA A 288 3.39 6.69 7.92
CA ALA A 288 3.68 7.74 8.89
C ALA A 288 4.55 8.87 8.29
N LEU A 289 5.53 8.51 7.43
CA LEU A 289 6.36 9.50 6.72
C LEU A 289 5.52 10.35 5.75
N LEU A 290 4.64 9.72 4.96
CA LEU A 290 3.76 10.43 4.02
C LEU A 290 2.75 11.31 4.77
N CYS A 291 2.13 10.79 5.82
CA CYS A 291 1.15 11.52 6.64
C CYS A 291 1.72 12.75 7.35
N LYS A 292 3.05 12.86 7.52
CA LYS A 292 3.70 14.10 7.98
C LYS A 292 3.61 15.24 6.97
N SER A 293 3.54 14.91 5.69
CA SER A 293 3.45 15.90 4.60
C SER A 293 2.00 16.18 4.21
N ASN A 294 1.19 15.15 4.08
CA ASN A 294 -0.25 15.22 3.82
C ASN A 294 -0.92 13.87 4.11
N ARG A 295 -2.26 13.86 4.19
CA ARG A 295 -3.05 12.65 4.45
C ARG A 295 -3.86 12.16 3.24
N ASN A 296 -3.66 12.79 2.08
CA ASN A 296 -4.30 12.42 0.82
C ASN A 296 -3.34 11.52 0.06
N ILE A 297 -3.61 10.23 0.03
CA ILE A 297 -2.72 9.21 -0.54
C ILE A 297 -3.48 8.44 -1.61
N ILE A 298 -2.92 8.39 -2.82
CA ILE A 298 -3.40 7.52 -3.88
C ILE A 298 -2.39 6.38 -4.03
N PHE A 299 -2.84 5.17 -3.76
CA PHE A 299 -2.08 3.96 -4.05
C PHE A 299 -2.38 3.53 -5.48
N CYS A 300 -1.38 3.44 -6.34
CA CYS A 300 -1.51 3.03 -7.72
C CYS A 300 -0.75 1.72 -7.94
N PHE A 301 -1.49 0.65 -8.12
CA PHE A 301 -0.99 -0.72 -8.25
C PHE A 301 -1.13 -1.24 -9.67
N ASP A 302 -0.31 -2.22 -10.02
CA ASP A 302 -0.45 -2.98 -11.25
C ASP A 302 -1.82 -3.67 -11.30
N GLY A 303 -2.37 -3.86 -12.51
CA GLY A 303 -3.71 -4.43 -12.69
C GLY A 303 -3.80 -5.95 -12.48
N ASP A 304 -2.72 -6.60 -12.07
CA ASP A 304 -2.63 -8.05 -11.90
C ASP A 304 -3.00 -8.52 -10.47
N GLY A 305 -2.99 -9.83 -10.26
CA GLY A 305 -3.33 -10.43 -8.97
C GLY A 305 -2.31 -10.12 -7.85
N ALA A 306 -1.05 -9.80 -8.20
CA ALA A 306 -0.04 -9.38 -7.22
C ALA A 306 -0.32 -7.97 -6.73
N GLY A 307 -0.64 -7.03 -7.66
CA GLY A 307 -1.07 -5.67 -7.35
C GLY A 307 -2.34 -5.64 -6.50
N GLN A 308 -3.34 -6.50 -6.77
CA GLN A 308 -4.54 -6.62 -5.94
C GLN A 308 -4.22 -7.02 -4.49
N LYS A 309 -3.32 -8.01 -4.30
CA LYS A 309 -2.87 -8.42 -2.96
C LYS A 309 -2.07 -7.32 -2.26
N ALA A 310 -1.24 -6.59 -2.99
CA ALA A 310 -0.48 -5.45 -2.45
C ALA A 310 -1.43 -4.31 -2.04
N ALA A 311 -2.46 -4.01 -2.84
CA ALA A 311 -3.51 -3.04 -2.52
C ALA A 311 -4.28 -3.41 -1.26
N ALA A 312 -4.69 -4.66 -1.12
CA ALA A 312 -5.40 -5.13 0.09
C ALA A 312 -4.53 -4.97 1.36
N ARG A 313 -3.22 -5.25 1.27
CA ARG A 313 -2.29 -5.01 2.39
C ARG A 313 -2.14 -3.52 2.69
N ALA A 314 -1.99 -2.67 1.66
CA ALA A 314 -1.88 -1.22 1.83
C ALA A 314 -3.15 -0.65 2.48
N CYS A 315 -4.34 -1.14 2.09
CA CYS A 315 -5.61 -0.79 2.69
C CYS A 315 -5.60 -1.04 4.21
N SER A 316 -5.18 -2.22 4.64
CA SER A 316 -5.10 -2.58 6.05
C SER A 316 -4.07 -1.75 6.84
N ILE A 317 -2.90 -1.46 6.22
CA ILE A 317 -1.80 -0.72 6.86
C ILE A 317 -2.14 0.77 7.02
N VAL A 318 -2.92 1.36 6.13
CA VAL A 318 -3.24 2.80 6.19
C VAL A 318 -4.32 3.14 7.21
N LEU A 319 -5.19 2.20 7.58
CA LEU A 319 -6.32 2.42 8.49
C LEU A 319 -5.96 3.10 9.82
N PRO A 320 -4.86 2.78 10.51
CA PRO A 320 -4.47 3.48 11.74
C PRO A 320 -4.18 4.97 11.56
N PHE A 321 -3.87 5.38 10.33
CA PHE A 321 -3.39 6.73 10.00
C PHE A 321 -4.45 7.66 9.44
N ILE A 322 -5.63 7.14 9.07
CA ILE A 322 -6.71 7.99 8.55
C ILE A 322 -7.31 8.88 9.63
N ARG A 323 -7.75 10.07 9.22
CA ARG A 323 -8.42 11.07 10.04
C ARG A 323 -9.58 11.66 9.23
N ASP A 324 -10.36 12.52 9.84
CA ASP A 324 -11.51 13.21 9.23
C ASP A 324 -11.18 13.97 7.92
N ASN A 325 -9.94 14.43 7.80
CA ASN A 325 -9.43 15.17 6.64
C ASN A 325 -8.57 14.30 5.68
N SER A 326 -8.63 12.98 5.77
CA SER A 326 -7.88 12.07 4.92
C SER A 326 -8.68 11.71 3.66
N ASP A 327 -8.03 11.77 2.50
CA ASP A 327 -8.54 11.20 1.24
C ASP A 327 -7.58 10.12 0.75
N VAL A 328 -7.90 8.88 1.06
CA VAL A 328 -7.11 7.70 0.66
C VAL A 328 -7.85 6.95 -0.43
N ARG A 329 -7.16 6.70 -1.55
CA ARG A 329 -7.75 6.06 -2.74
C ARG A 329 -6.85 4.98 -3.31
N PHE A 330 -7.44 4.07 -4.09
CA PHE A 330 -6.77 2.96 -4.75
C PHE A 330 -7.03 3.02 -6.25
N ALA A 331 -5.98 3.17 -7.04
CA ALA A 331 -5.99 3.12 -8.48
C ALA A 331 -5.36 1.82 -8.97
N PHE A 332 -5.88 1.25 -10.04
CA PHE A 332 -5.33 0.07 -10.69
C PHE A 332 -5.02 0.39 -12.14
N VAL A 333 -3.83 0.02 -12.56
CA VAL A 333 -3.39 0.25 -13.93
C VAL A 333 -4.27 -0.54 -14.90
N THR A 334 -4.77 0.15 -15.90
CA THR A 334 -5.55 -0.40 -17.01
C THR A 334 -4.97 0.08 -18.34
N GLY A 335 -4.94 -0.78 -19.35
CA GLY A 335 -4.36 -0.44 -20.66
C GLY A 335 -2.83 -0.57 -20.75
N GLY A 336 -2.18 -1.15 -19.74
CA GLY A 336 -0.77 -1.47 -19.64
C GLY A 336 -0.54 -2.39 -18.45
N LYS A 337 0.68 -2.90 -18.26
CA LYS A 337 1.04 -3.75 -17.12
C LYS A 337 1.37 -2.92 -15.87
N ASP A 338 2.08 -1.82 -16.09
CA ASP A 338 2.59 -0.92 -15.06
C ASP A 338 2.41 0.56 -15.48
N PRO A 339 2.58 1.53 -14.58
CA PRO A 339 2.48 2.95 -14.89
C PRO A 339 3.42 3.42 -16.02
N ASP A 340 4.64 2.84 -16.13
CA ASP A 340 5.60 3.15 -17.19
C ASP A 340 5.03 2.78 -18.58
N GLU A 341 4.38 1.62 -18.72
CA GLU A 341 3.75 1.20 -19.98
C GLU A 341 2.57 2.10 -20.36
N VAL A 342 1.73 2.50 -19.40
CA VAL A 342 0.61 3.43 -19.65
C VAL A 342 1.12 4.80 -20.11
N LEU A 343 2.16 5.32 -19.46
CA LEU A 343 2.76 6.60 -19.84
C LEU A 343 3.35 6.57 -21.24
N LYS A 344 3.97 5.46 -21.65
CA LYS A 344 4.54 5.29 -22.99
C LYS A 344 3.48 5.20 -24.07
N SER A 345 2.40 4.49 -23.81
CA SER A 345 1.36 4.21 -24.82
C SER A 345 0.31 5.32 -24.93
N GLY A 346 -0.09 5.90 -23.79
CA GLY A 346 -1.19 6.85 -23.70
C GLY A 346 -0.84 8.22 -23.10
N GLY A 347 0.41 8.40 -22.66
CA GLY A 347 0.92 9.64 -22.08
C GLY A 347 0.28 10.04 -20.76
N GLU A 348 0.54 11.28 -20.36
CA GLU A 348 0.02 11.86 -19.11
C GLU A 348 -1.51 11.75 -18.99
N ASN A 349 -2.24 11.98 -20.07
CA ASN A 349 -3.71 11.98 -20.05
C ASN A 349 -4.31 10.60 -19.73
N ALA A 350 -3.71 9.52 -20.22
CA ALA A 350 -4.15 8.17 -19.90
C ALA A 350 -3.91 7.85 -18.42
N MET A 351 -2.73 8.19 -17.91
CA MET A 351 -2.39 7.99 -16.51
C MET A 351 -3.25 8.86 -15.57
N ARG A 352 -3.55 10.09 -15.97
CA ARG A 352 -4.42 11.00 -15.22
C ARG A 352 -5.82 10.42 -15.04
N LYS A 353 -6.39 9.81 -16.09
CA LYS A 353 -7.70 9.14 -15.99
C LYS A 353 -7.69 7.99 -14.97
N ILE A 354 -6.59 7.22 -14.89
CA ILE A 354 -6.44 6.15 -13.90
C ILE A 354 -6.41 6.73 -12.48
N ILE A 355 -5.62 7.77 -12.27
CA ILE A 355 -5.49 8.43 -10.95
C ILE A 355 -6.80 9.11 -10.53
N ASP A 356 -7.48 9.79 -11.45
CA ASP A 356 -8.73 10.50 -11.15
C ASP A 356 -9.90 9.53 -10.88
N ASN A 357 -9.86 8.32 -11.44
CA ASN A 357 -10.84 7.25 -11.20
C ASN A 357 -10.47 6.34 -10.01
N ALA A 358 -9.50 6.73 -9.19
CA ALA A 358 -9.09 5.95 -8.02
C ALA A 358 -10.24 5.74 -7.04
N ILE A 359 -10.41 4.51 -6.59
CA ILE A 359 -11.50 4.05 -5.72
C ILE A 359 -11.22 4.53 -4.28
N PRO A 360 -12.17 5.20 -3.60
CA PRO A 360 -12.03 5.58 -2.20
C PRO A 360 -11.77 4.37 -1.28
N LEU A 361 -11.02 4.58 -0.20
CA LEU A 361 -10.65 3.54 0.77
C LEU A 361 -11.85 2.71 1.25
N ILE A 362 -12.96 3.39 1.59
CA ILE A 362 -14.17 2.73 2.11
C ILE A 362 -14.78 1.81 1.05
N ASP A 363 -14.85 2.28 -0.20
CA ASP A 363 -15.41 1.49 -1.30
C ASP A 363 -14.47 0.33 -1.66
N PHE A 364 -13.15 0.56 -1.61
CA PHE A 364 -12.18 -0.50 -1.87
C PHE A 364 -12.21 -1.60 -0.79
N LEU A 365 -12.29 -1.24 0.50
CA LEU A 365 -12.45 -2.21 1.58
C LEU A 365 -13.77 -2.99 1.44
N TRP A 366 -14.86 -2.34 1.03
CA TRP A 366 -16.12 -2.98 0.74
C TRP A 366 -16.00 -3.99 -0.42
N ASN A 367 -15.28 -3.64 -1.48
CA ASN A 367 -15.00 -4.53 -2.61
C ASN A 367 -14.18 -5.76 -2.19
N ILE A 368 -13.18 -5.59 -1.31
CA ILE A 368 -12.40 -6.71 -0.74
C ILE A 368 -13.33 -7.69 -0.02
N VAL A 369 -14.25 -7.18 0.78
CA VAL A 369 -15.20 -8.01 1.53
C VAL A 369 -16.11 -8.81 0.59
N ASN A 370 -16.75 -8.13 -0.36
CA ASN A 370 -17.65 -8.78 -1.30
C ASN A 370 -16.95 -9.79 -2.23
N SER A 371 -15.66 -9.60 -2.49
CA SER A 371 -14.87 -10.53 -3.30
C SER A 371 -14.40 -11.76 -2.52
N ASN A 372 -14.14 -11.62 -1.22
CA ASN A 372 -13.53 -12.68 -0.41
C ASN A 372 -14.56 -13.53 0.35
N TYR A 373 -15.78 -13.02 0.56
CA TYR A 373 -16.78 -13.69 1.37
C TYR A 373 -18.09 -13.90 0.60
N LEU A 374 -18.70 -15.05 0.80
CA LEU A 374 -19.99 -15.39 0.18
C LEU A 374 -21.13 -14.72 0.95
N VAL A 375 -21.27 -13.40 0.77
CA VAL A 375 -22.23 -12.56 1.52
C VAL A 375 -23.71 -12.89 1.23
N SER A 376 -23.99 -13.71 0.21
CA SER A 376 -25.31 -14.27 -0.04
C SER A 376 -25.75 -15.28 1.04
N THR A 377 -24.82 -15.86 1.79
CA THR A 377 -25.11 -16.84 2.86
C THR A 377 -25.00 -16.21 4.26
N PRO A 378 -25.77 -16.70 5.25
CA PRO A 378 -25.63 -16.23 6.64
C PRO A 378 -24.23 -16.41 7.21
N GLY A 379 -23.58 -17.56 6.94
CA GLY A 379 -22.21 -17.82 7.39
C GLY A 379 -21.18 -16.90 6.76
N GLY A 380 -21.29 -16.66 5.45
CA GLY A 380 -20.42 -15.74 4.73
C GLY A 380 -20.56 -14.29 5.22
N ARG A 381 -21.79 -13.83 5.48
CA ARG A 381 -22.03 -12.51 6.10
C ARG A 381 -21.37 -12.38 7.47
N THR A 382 -21.52 -13.39 8.33
CA THR A 382 -20.88 -13.37 9.66
C THR A 382 -19.35 -13.31 9.57
N GLN A 383 -18.75 -13.99 8.59
CA GLN A 383 -17.30 -13.92 8.35
C GLN A 383 -16.89 -12.54 7.82
N ALA A 384 -17.66 -11.99 6.90
CA ALA A 384 -17.46 -10.65 6.34
C ALA A 384 -17.56 -9.56 7.41
N GLU A 385 -18.60 -9.59 8.27
CA GLU A 385 -18.76 -8.68 9.40
C GLU A 385 -17.57 -8.77 10.37
N LYS A 386 -17.13 -9.98 10.74
CA LYS A 386 -15.95 -10.17 11.60
C LYS A 386 -14.68 -9.58 11.01
N PHE A 387 -14.47 -9.73 9.69
CA PHE A 387 -13.33 -9.15 9.00
C PHE A 387 -13.41 -7.61 9.02
N LEU A 388 -14.56 -7.03 8.68
CA LEU A 388 -14.78 -5.58 8.73
C LEU A 388 -14.53 -5.03 10.13
N ASP A 389 -15.09 -5.64 11.16
CA ASP A 389 -14.89 -5.24 12.54
C ASP A 389 -13.40 -5.25 12.94
N ALA A 390 -12.65 -6.26 12.49
CA ALA A 390 -11.23 -6.36 12.76
C ALA A 390 -10.42 -5.25 12.06
N GLU A 391 -10.75 -4.94 10.81
CA GLU A 391 -10.09 -3.87 10.06
C GLU A 391 -10.46 -2.49 10.63
N LEU A 392 -11.72 -2.22 10.91
CA LEU A 392 -12.18 -0.93 11.42
C LEU A 392 -11.64 -0.61 12.82
N LYS A 393 -11.41 -1.63 13.67
CA LYS A 393 -10.76 -1.44 14.98
C LYS A 393 -9.35 -0.86 14.89
N LYS A 394 -8.68 -0.96 13.73
CA LYS A 394 -7.37 -0.34 13.49
C LYS A 394 -7.44 1.18 13.40
N ILE A 395 -8.61 1.74 13.08
CA ILE A 395 -8.82 3.19 12.99
C ILE A 395 -8.70 3.79 14.38
N THR A 396 -7.73 4.67 14.56
CA THR A 396 -7.44 5.30 15.87
C THR A 396 -8.37 6.47 16.17
N ASP A 397 -8.88 7.16 15.15
CA ASP A 397 -9.91 8.20 15.27
C ASP A 397 -11.27 7.54 15.52
N LYS A 398 -11.73 7.61 16.77
CA LYS A 398 -12.96 6.92 17.21
C LYS A 398 -14.23 7.48 16.60
N LYS A 399 -14.27 8.78 16.30
CA LYS A 399 -15.42 9.41 15.66
C LYS A 399 -15.52 8.96 14.20
N LEU A 400 -14.40 9.02 13.49
CA LEU A 400 -14.32 8.54 12.11
C LEU A 400 -14.61 7.04 12.01
N GLN A 401 -14.06 6.23 12.93
CA GLN A 401 -14.36 4.81 13.02
C GLN A 401 -15.87 4.56 13.12
N PHE A 402 -16.55 5.26 14.04
CA PHE A 402 -17.99 5.13 14.24
C PHE A 402 -18.79 5.50 12.97
N GLU A 403 -18.46 6.60 12.31
CA GLU A 403 -19.16 7.03 11.09
C GLU A 403 -18.99 6.01 9.95
N ILE A 404 -17.78 5.46 9.79
CA ILE A 404 -17.51 4.40 8.78
C ILE A 404 -18.28 3.12 9.13
N GLU A 405 -18.32 2.72 10.40
CA GLU A 405 -19.12 1.56 10.85
C GLU A 405 -20.61 1.73 10.53
N GLN A 406 -21.17 2.93 10.73
CA GLN A 406 -22.57 3.22 10.40
C GLN A 406 -22.82 3.14 8.88
N GLU A 407 -21.89 3.67 8.07
CA GLU A 407 -21.99 3.57 6.62
C GLU A 407 -21.96 2.11 6.14
N TYR A 408 -21.09 1.27 6.70
CA TYR A 408 -21.05 -0.15 6.34
C TYR A 408 -22.30 -0.91 6.81
N LYS A 409 -22.82 -0.66 8.00
CA LYS A 409 -24.10 -1.25 8.44
C LYS A 409 -25.26 -0.90 7.51
N LYS A 410 -25.27 0.32 6.97
CA LYS A 410 -26.25 0.74 5.97
C LYS A 410 -26.08 -0.02 4.66
N ARG A 411 -24.85 -0.20 4.17
CA ARG A 411 -24.53 -1.00 2.97
C ARG A 411 -24.88 -2.48 3.18
N GLU A 412 -24.54 -3.07 4.32
CA GLU A 412 -24.93 -4.43 4.69
C GLU A 412 -26.45 -4.63 4.61
N PHE A 413 -27.21 -3.67 5.17
CA PHE A 413 -28.66 -3.75 5.10
C PHE A 413 -29.18 -3.62 3.67
N GLN A 414 -28.64 -2.71 2.89
CA GLN A 414 -29.07 -2.45 1.52
C GLN A 414 -28.67 -3.58 0.55
N GLU A 415 -27.46 -4.06 0.62
CA GLU A 415 -26.88 -4.97 -0.36
C GLU A 415 -26.97 -6.45 0.07
N TRP A 416 -26.75 -6.76 1.36
CA TRP A 416 -26.71 -8.13 1.83
C TRP A 416 -28.03 -8.62 2.44
N ARG A 417 -28.85 -7.72 3.00
CA ARG A 417 -30.07 -8.08 3.75
C ARG A 417 -31.35 -7.58 3.08
N SER A 418 -31.27 -6.72 2.08
CA SER A 418 -32.44 -6.30 1.31
C SER A 418 -32.88 -7.38 0.32
N TRP A 419 -33.18 -8.55 0.84
CA TRP A 419 -33.96 -9.51 0.10
C TRP A 419 -35.37 -8.94 -0.03
N LYS A 420 -35.66 -8.25 -1.13
CA LYS A 420 -37.03 -8.23 -1.61
C LYS A 420 -37.44 -9.71 -1.64
N LYS A 421 -38.62 -10.05 -1.04
CA LYS A 421 -39.28 -11.32 -1.28
C LYS A 421 -39.16 -11.60 -2.78
N VAL A 422 -38.16 -12.37 -3.17
CA VAL A 422 -38.20 -13.02 -4.46
C VAL A 422 -39.35 -13.98 -4.25
N GLU A 423 -40.50 -13.70 -4.92
CA GLU A 423 -41.50 -14.73 -5.17
C GLU A 423 -40.69 -15.95 -5.59
N THR A 424 -40.84 -17.03 -4.86
CA THR A 424 -40.16 -18.28 -5.18
C THR A 424 -40.38 -18.54 -6.66
N PRO A 425 -39.37 -18.34 -7.53
CA PRO A 425 -39.51 -18.75 -8.90
C PRO A 425 -39.64 -20.27 -8.81
N ASN A 426 -40.66 -20.78 -9.48
CA ASN A 426 -40.73 -22.19 -9.85
C ASN A 426 -39.31 -22.60 -10.25
N ILE A 427 -38.61 -23.41 -9.43
CA ILE A 427 -37.23 -23.78 -9.63
C ILE A 427 -37.15 -24.60 -10.89
N LYS A 428 -37.05 -23.93 -12.02
CA LYS A 428 -36.39 -24.49 -13.19
C LYS A 428 -34.92 -24.58 -12.78
N ILE A 429 -34.38 -25.80 -12.88
CA ILE A 429 -32.95 -26.11 -12.71
C ILE A 429 -32.13 -24.96 -13.32
N PRO A 430 -31.23 -24.27 -12.58
CA PRO A 430 -30.51 -23.14 -13.12
C PRO A 430 -29.80 -23.57 -14.39
N ASP A 431 -30.07 -22.90 -15.47
CA ASP A 431 -29.29 -23.02 -16.70
C ASP A 431 -27.83 -22.77 -16.34
N VAL A 432 -26.94 -23.66 -16.73
CA VAL A 432 -25.48 -23.51 -16.52
C VAL A 432 -25.12 -22.16 -17.06
N ASP A 433 -24.49 -21.31 -16.24
CA ASP A 433 -24.15 -19.93 -16.65
C ASP A 433 -23.36 -19.94 -17.97
N GLN A 434 -23.51 -18.88 -18.76
CA GLN A 434 -22.96 -18.82 -20.13
C GLN A 434 -21.43 -19.04 -20.16
N VAL A 435 -20.71 -18.65 -19.10
CA VAL A 435 -19.25 -18.81 -19.00
C VAL A 435 -18.92 -20.30 -18.82
N THR A 436 -19.62 -21.00 -17.93
CA THR A 436 -19.46 -22.43 -17.72
C THR A 436 -19.84 -23.21 -18.98
N LYS A 437 -20.92 -22.83 -19.67
CA LYS A 437 -21.34 -23.42 -20.96
C LYS A 437 -20.23 -23.26 -21.99
N ASN A 438 -19.73 -22.07 -22.21
CA ASN A 438 -18.65 -21.80 -23.18
C ASN A 438 -17.37 -22.58 -22.83
N SER A 439 -17.02 -22.66 -21.54
CA SER A 439 -15.86 -23.44 -21.08
C SER A 439 -16.00 -24.93 -21.37
N LEU A 440 -17.19 -25.51 -21.19
CA LEU A 440 -17.44 -26.92 -21.49
C LEU A 440 -17.45 -27.19 -22.99
N ILE A 441 -18.03 -26.31 -23.81
CA ILE A 441 -17.99 -26.42 -25.28
C ILE A 441 -16.53 -26.34 -25.75
N TYR A 442 -15.73 -25.43 -25.21
CA TYR A 442 -14.29 -25.33 -25.52
C TYR A 442 -13.56 -26.65 -25.19
N ILE A 443 -13.82 -27.25 -24.02
CA ILE A 443 -13.18 -28.49 -23.58
C ILE A 443 -13.54 -29.64 -24.52
N VAL A 444 -14.82 -29.78 -24.85
CA VAL A 444 -15.28 -30.85 -25.75
C VAL A 444 -14.63 -30.72 -27.12
N ASN A 445 -14.55 -29.53 -27.65
CA ASN A 445 -13.96 -29.26 -28.98
C ASN A 445 -12.45 -29.39 -29.00
N LYS A 446 -11.75 -28.96 -27.94
CA LYS A 446 -10.28 -28.89 -27.90
C LYS A 446 -9.64 -30.17 -27.34
N PHE A 447 -10.32 -30.87 -26.43
CA PHE A 447 -9.80 -32.04 -25.72
C PHE A 447 -10.84 -33.19 -25.77
N PRO A 448 -11.12 -33.76 -26.95
CA PRO A 448 -12.16 -34.77 -27.13
C PRO A 448 -11.90 -36.04 -26.33
N ASP A 449 -10.65 -36.46 -26.16
CA ASP A 449 -10.30 -37.65 -25.37
C ASP A 449 -10.60 -37.44 -23.89
N LEU A 450 -10.27 -36.24 -23.35
CA LEU A 450 -10.61 -35.85 -21.98
C LEU A 450 -12.15 -35.76 -21.81
N ALA A 451 -12.85 -35.16 -22.75
CA ALA A 451 -14.30 -35.06 -22.72
C ALA A 451 -14.98 -36.45 -22.70
N SER A 452 -14.43 -37.41 -23.46
CA SER A 452 -14.92 -38.80 -23.49
C SER A 452 -14.79 -39.47 -22.12
N GLN A 453 -13.75 -39.21 -21.34
CA GLN A 453 -13.59 -39.76 -19.97
C GLN A 453 -14.66 -39.27 -18.99
N TYR A 454 -15.27 -38.13 -19.28
CA TYR A 454 -16.31 -37.50 -18.44
C TYR A 454 -17.70 -37.48 -19.12
N ALA A 455 -17.92 -38.32 -20.17
CA ALA A 455 -19.12 -38.29 -21.00
C ALA A 455 -20.41 -38.45 -20.19
N ASP A 456 -20.42 -39.36 -19.20
CA ASP A 456 -21.59 -39.60 -18.33
C ASP A 456 -21.95 -38.33 -17.53
N PHE A 457 -20.96 -37.61 -17.03
CA PHE A 457 -21.19 -36.36 -16.30
C PHE A 457 -21.65 -35.24 -17.25
N LEU A 458 -21.01 -35.10 -18.40
CA LEU A 458 -21.34 -34.06 -19.38
C LEU A 458 -22.75 -34.22 -19.92
N SER A 459 -23.20 -35.47 -20.14
CA SER A 459 -24.57 -35.77 -20.58
C SER A 459 -25.65 -35.32 -19.58
N THR A 460 -25.30 -35.20 -18.28
CA THR A 460 -26.24 -34.71 -17.25
C THR A 460 -26.47 -33.22 -17.27
N LEU A 461 -25.68 -32.44 -18.06
CA LEU A 461 -25.66 -30.97 -17.99
C LEU A 461 -26.62 -30.28 -18.95
N ASN A 462 -27.34 -31.05 -19.80
CA ASN A 462 -28.32 -30.52 -20.77
C ASN A 462 -27.79 -29.32 -21.61
N ILE A 463 -26.55 -29.44 -22.13
CA ILE A 463 -25.88 -28.44 -22.95
C ILE A 463 -25.76 -28.98 -24.36
N SER A 464 -26.09 -28.16 -25.39
CA SER A 464 -25.70 -28.43 -26.76
C SER A 464 -24.24 -28.08 -26.95
N PHE A 465 -23.42 -29.00 -27.45
CA PHE A 465 -22.01 -28.84 -27.70
C PHE A 465 -21.69 -28.50 -29.18
N ASP A 466 -22.70 -28.19 -29.97
CA ASP A 466 -22.57 -27.85 -31.40
C ASP A 466 -22.17 -26.38 -31.62
N ASP A 467 -22.18 -25.56 -30.57
CA ASP A 467 -21.84 -24.15 -30.63
C ASP A 467 -20.32 -23.92 -30.64
N ASN A 468 -19.88 -22.81 -31.22
CA ASN A 468 -18.50 -22.37 -31.11
C ASN A 468 -18.26 -21.66 -29.76
N ALA A 469 -17.17 -22.02 -29.07
CA ALA A 469 -16.72 -21.32 -27.86
C ALA A 469 -15.43 -20.53 -28.14
N PRO A 470 -15.19 -19.44 -27.39
CA PRO A 470 -13.91 -18.72 -27.47
C PRO A 470 -12.75 -19.63 -27.06
N ASP A 471 -11.59 -19.41 -27.64
CA ASP A 471 -10.37 -20.14 -27.23
C ASP A 471 -9.85 -19.57 -25.91
N PHE A 472 -9.88 -20.38 -24.87
CA PHE A 472 -9.41 -20.02 -23.53
C PHE A 472 -7.90 -20.23 -23.34
N GLY A 473 -7.21 -20.86 -24.30
CA GLY A 473 -5.78 -21.16 -24.21
C GLY A 473 -5.42 -22.18 -23.11
N TRP A 474 -6.37 -22.98 -22.64
CA TRP A 474 -6.14 -23.94 -21.56
C TRP A 474 -5.31 -25.13 -22.00
N THR A 475 -4.52 -25.67 -21.06
CA THR A 475 -3.92 -27.00 -21.19
C THR A 475 -4.94 -28.07 -20.79
N GLU A 476 -4.71 -29.31 -21.25
CA GLU A 476 -5.56 -30.45 -20.87
C GLU A 476 -5.71 -30.63 -19.36
N LYS A 477 -4.63 -30.41 -18.60
CA LYS A 477 -4.63 -30.45 -17.13
C LYS A 477 -5.53 -29.38 -16.50
N VAL A 478 -5.59 -28.17 -17.07
CA VAL A 478 -6.50 -27.11 -16.61
C VAL A 478 -7.94 -27.44 -16.96
N ALA A 479 -8.19 -27.99 -18.14
CA ALA A 479 -9.49 -28.44 -18.58
C ALA A 479 -10.04 -29.56 -17.69
N GLU A 480 -9.21 -30.55 -17.35
CA GLU A 480 -9.56 -31.64 -16.43
C GLU A 480 -9.92 -31.10 -15.03
N LYS A 481 -9.10 -30.23 -14.46
CA LYS A 481 -9.38 -29.58 -13.17
C LYS A 481 -10.74 -28.87 -13.20
N PHE A 482 -11.06 -28.18 -14.28
CA PHE A 482 -12.33 -27.47 -14.43
C PHE A 482 -13.52 -28.47 -14.38
N ILE A 483 -13.47 -29.55 -15.18
CA ILE A 483 -14.54 -30.58 -15.16
C ILE A 483 -14.68 -31.21 -13.78
N VAL A 484 -13.56 -31.57 -13.15
CA VAL A 484 -13.58 -32.20 -11.80
C VAL A 484 -14.15 -31.21 -10.77
N SER A 485 -13.79 -29.94 -10.83
CA SER A 485 -14.33 -28.93 -9.91
C SER A 485 -15.85 -28.76 -10.10
N LEU A 486 -16.32 -28.72 -11.32
CA LEU A 486 -17.75 -28.61 -11.64
C LEU A 486 -18.54 -29.85 -11.18
N LYS A 487 -17.98 -31.03 -11.39
CA LYS A 487 -18.57 -32.32 -10.92
C LYS A 487 -18.68 -32.35 -9.39
N LEU A 488 -17.64 -31.93 -8.67
CA LEU A 488 -17.63 -31.83 -7.21
C LEU A 488 -18.61 -30.78 -6.69
N LYS A 489 -18.71 -29.61 -7.34
CA LYS A 489 -19.69 -28.58 -6.98
C LYS A 489 -21.11 -29.09 -7.13
N LYS A 490 -21.42 -29.75 -8.23
CA LYS A 490 -22.76 -30.34 -8.45
C LYS A 490 -23.10 -31.44 -7.44
N TYR A 491 -22.11 -32.26 -7.08
CA TYR A 491 -22.29 -33.28 -6.03
C TYR A 491 -22.49 -32.62 -4.65
N LEU A 492 -21.77 -31.53 -4.34
CA LEU A 492 -21.96 -30.76 -3.12
C LEU A 492 -23.40 -30.20 -3.02
N GLU A 493 -23.91 -29.62 -4.10
CA GLU A 493 -25.29 -29.09 -4.17
C GLU A 493 -26.31 -30.21 -3.88
N THR A 494 -26.10 -31.42 -4.43
CA THR A 494 -26.97 -32.59 -4.17
C THR A 494 -26.95 -32.98 -2.70
N LEU A 495 -25.76 -33.05 -2.08
CA LEU A 495 -25.63 -33.41 -0.66
C LEU A 495 -26.25 -32.35 0.25
N GLU A 496 -26.09 -31.06 -0.08
CA GLU A 496 -26.68 -29.96 0.69
C GLU A 496 -28.22 -29.96 0.56
N GLN A 497 -28.77 -30.36 -0.60
CA GLN A 497 -30.21 -30.52 -0.77
C GLN A 497 -30.71 -31.70 0.05
N GLU A 498 -30.06 -32.87 -0.04
CA GLU A 498 -30.38 -34.04 0.74
C GLU A 498 -30.37 -33.78 2.25
N ARG A 499 -29.37 -33.02 2.72
CA ARG A 499 -29.31 -32.56 4.11
C ARG A 499 -30.51 -31.68 4.49
N ARG A 500 -30.90 -30.73 3.63
CA ARG A 500 -32.07 -29.87 3.85
C ARG A 500 -33.36 -30.69 3.95
N ASP A 501 -33.53 -31.64 3.05
CA ASP A 501 -34.71 -32.48 2.99
C ASP A 501 -34.81 -33.38 4.24
N LYS A 502 -33.70 -33.99 4.67
CA LYS A 502 -33.61 -34.78 5.91
C LYS A 502 -33.87 -33.93 7.16
N MET A 503 -33.34 -32.71 7.23
CA MET A 503 -33.62 -31.80 8.35
C MET A 503 -35.11 -31.38 8.39
N GLN A 504 -35.75 -31.17 7.24
CA GLN A 504 -37.18 -30.87 7.18
C GLN A 504 -38.03 -32.06 7.58
N ALA A 505 -37.68 -33.28 7.17
CA ALA A 505 -38.33 -34.53 7.58
C ALA A 505 -38.26 -34.70 9.10
N MET A 506 -37.09 -34.44 9.72
CA MET A 506 -36.90 -34.49 11.17
C MET A 506 -37.80 -33.49 11.91
N VAL A 507 -37.93 -32.25 11.39
CA VAL A 507 -38.81 -31.22 11.98
C VAL A 507 -40.28 -31.62 11.88
N LYS A 508 -40.68 -32.38 10.84
CA LYS A 508 -42.05 -32.89 10.65
C LYS A 508 -42.35 -34.17 11.44
N GLY A 509 -41.36 -34.73 12.17
CA GLY A 509 -41.51 -35.96 12.94
C GLY A 509 -41.51 -37.25 12.08
N GLU A 510 -40.98 -37.13 10.85
CA GLU A 510 -40.77 -38.27 9.95
C GLU A 510 -39.49 -39.05 10.33
N ASN A 511 -39.38 -40.32 9.97
CA ASN A 511 -38.22 -41.18 10.30
C ASN A 511 -36.93 -40.64 9.67
N CYS A 512 -36.20 -39.82 10.39
CA CYS A 512 -34.83 -39.36 10.07
C CYS A 512 -33.99 -39.33 11.34
N THR A 513 -32.79 -39.90 11.31
CA THR A 513 -31.91 -40.00 12.47
C THR A 513 -30.81 -38.91 12.43
N ASN A 514 -30.31 -38.51 13.60
CA ASN A 514 -29.16 -37.62 13.72
C ASN A 514 -27.89 -38.21 13.08
N GLU A 515 -27.77 -39.55 13.03
CA GLU A 515 -26.63 -40.22 12.40
C GLU A 515 -26.63 -40.05 10.87
N GLU A 516 -27.80 -40.09 10.22
CA GLU A 516 -27.89 -39.84 8.77
C GLU A 516 -27.49 -38.41 8.41
N ILE A 517 -27.90 -37.43 9.20
CA ILE A 517 -27.48 -36.02 8.98
C ILE A 517 -25.98 -35.86 9.22
N ALA A 518 -25.41 -36.53 10.23
CA ALA A 518 -23.97 -36.49 10.52
C ALA A 518 -23.14 -37.11 9.37
N ASP A 519 -23.61 -38.22 8.77
CA ASP A 519 -22.96 -38.85 7.61
C ASP A 519 -22.97 -37.92 6.38
N ILE A 520 -24.07 -37.22 6.11
CA ILE A 520 -24.16 -36.25 5.02
C ILE A 520 -23.20 -35.05 5.28
N ASN A 521 -23.14 -34.55 6.51
CA ASN A 521 -22.19 -33.46 6.86
C ASN A 521 -20.76 -33.90 6.63
N LYS A 522 -20.38 -35.11 7.00
CA LYS A 522 -19.03 -35.64 6.75
C LYS A 522 -18.70 -35.72 5.25
N LYS A 523 -19.67 -36.14 4.42
CA LYS A 523 -19.50 -36.15 2.95
C LYS A 523 -19.36 -34.73 2.40
N ILE A 524 -20.11 -33.74 2.90
CA ILE A 524 -20.02 -32.34 2.53
C ILE A 524 -18.62 -31.79 2.84
N ASP A 525 -18.09 -32.09 4.04
CA ASP A 525 -16.75 -31.61 4.46
C ASP A 525 -15.64 -32.25 3.60
N ASP A 526 -15.75 -33.53 3.24
CA ASP A 526 -14.81 -34.20 2.32
C ASP A 526 -14.80 -33.53 0.94
N VAL A 527 -16.00 -33.27 0.37
CA VAL A 527 -16.11 -32.60 -0.94
C VAL A 527 -15.54 -31.19 -0.90
N LYS A 528 -15.80 -30.43 0.15
CA LYS A 528 -15.23 -29.06 0.34
C LYS A 528 -13.73 -29.12 0.41
N SER A 529 -13.15 -30.04 1.19
CA SER A 529 -11.69 -30.21 1.28
C SER A 529 -11.07 -30.60 -0.08
N ARG A 530 -11.75 -31.41 -0.89
CA ARG A 530 -11.27 -31.75 -2.24
C ARG A 530 -11.34 -30.57 -3.21
N LEU A 531 -12.38 -29.74 -3.13
CA LEU A 531 -12.49 -28.51 -3.91
C LEU A 531 -11.37 -27.51 -3.54
N GLU A 532 -11.09 -27.34 -2.26
CA GLU A 532 -9.98 -26.49 -1.81
C GLU A 532 -8.63 -26.98 -2.35
N LYS A 533 -8.36 -28.28 -2.30
CA LYS A 533 -7.12 -28.85 -2.86
C LYS A 533 -6.96 -28.62 -4.35
N LEU A 534 -8.06 -28.61 -5.12
CA LEU A 534 -8.01 -28.31 -6.56
C LEU A 534 -7.64 -26.86 -6.87
N LEU A 535 -7.91 -25.93 -5.94
CA LEU A 535 -7.57 -24.50 -6.08
C LEU A 535 -6.11 -24.20 -5.73
N TYR A 536 -5.43 -25.06 -4.95
CA TYR A 536 -4.07 -24.81 -4.43
C TYR A 536 -2.95 -25.58 -5.15
N ILE A 537 -3.25 -26.34 -6.21
CA ILE A 537 -2.19 -27.00 -6.99
C ILE A 537 -2.03 -26.23 -8.30
N GLU A 538 -0.94 -25.45 -8.39
CA GLU A 538 -0.47 -24.82 -9.63
C GLU A 538 -0.13 -25.85 -10.72
#